data_d6ab0ccfb0638de46f11de5b8b48f3be
#
_entry.id   d6ab0ccfb0638de46f11de5b8b48f3be
#
_cell.length_a   1.000
_cell.length_b   1.000
_cell.length_c   1.000
_cell.angle_alpha   90.00
_cell.angle_beta   90.00
_cell.angle_gamma   90.00
#
_symmetry.space_group_name_H-M   'P 1'
#
loop_
_entity.id
_entity.type
_entity.pdbx_description
1 polymer ?
#
loop_
_entity_poly.entity_id
_entity_poly.type
_entity_poly.pdbx_seq_one_letter_code
_entity_poly.pdbx_strand_id
1 'polypeptide(L)'
;MCPDRLRPYVREFHPGVRIDLYPAALARLNLDLAVAPLEDNLFNTCKSNLRLLEYGMCGYAVVCSDSVTFRGDLPVTRVRNRFRDWVDAIRMHINDLDATERAGDALRERVRQDWMLDEIGREQWRRAWRV
;
A
#
# COMPACT_ATOMS: atom_id res chain seq x y z
N MET A 1 -13.34 9.18 -5.42
CA MET A 1 -13.85 10.04 -6.52
C MET A 1 -12.65 10.63 -7.23
N CYS A 2 -12.56 10.49 -8.56
CA CYS A 2 -11.44 11.04 -9.34
C CYS A 2 -11.74 12.53 -9.63
N PRO A 3 -10.83 13.47 -9.35
CA PRO A 3 -10.99 14.86 -9.72
C PRO A 3 -11.18 15.02 -11.23
N ASP A 4 -12.09 15.88 -11.67
CA ASP A 4 -12.45 16.05 -13.09
C ASP A 4 -11.25 16.38 -13.97
N ARG A 5 -10.31 17.19 -13.47
CA ARG A 5 -9.06 17.55 -14.17
C ARG A 5 -8.14 16.36 -14.44
N LEU A 6 -8.27 15.25 -13.69
CA LEU A 6 -7.44 14.04 -13.87
C LEU A 6 -8.12 13.00 -14.77
N ARG A 7 -9.44 13.07 -14.95
CA ARG A 7 -10.21 12.11 -15.77
C ARG A 7 -9.65 11.86 -17.17
N PRO A 8 -9.19 12.88 -17.91
CA PRO A 8 -8.61 12.65 -19.25
C PRO A 8 -7.36 11.80 -19.27
N TYR A 9 -6.68 11.67 -18.12
CA TYR A 9 -5.44 10.90 -17.96
C TYR A 9 -5.67 9.54 -17.31
N VAL A 10 -6.89 9.25 -16.85
CA VAL A 10 -7.26 7.97 -16.23
C VAL A 10 -7.61 6.98 -17.33
N ARG A 11 -6.82 5.92 -17.44
CA ARG A 11 -7.03 4.86 -18.45
C ARG A 11 -8.21 3.97 -18.08
N GLU A 12 -8.32 3.62 -16.81
CA GLU A 12 -9.37 2.73 -16.30
C GLU A 12 -9.95 3.30 -15.00
N PHE A 13 -11.24 3.14 -14.83
CA PHE A 13 -11.94 3.54 -13.61
C PHE A 13 -12.73 2.36 -13.07
N HIS A 14 -12.34 1.89 -11.89
CA HIS A 14 -12.99 0.77 -11.22
C HIS A 14 -14.00 1.29 -10.20
N PRO A 15 -15.28 0.91 -10.31
CA PRO A 15 -16.30 1.27 -9.32
C PRO A 15 -16.02 0.58 -7.99
N GLY A 16 -16.57 1.13 -6.91
CA GLY A 16 -16.52 0.48 -5.60
C GLY A 16 -17.20 -0.90 -5.64
N VAL A 17 -16.61 -1.85 -4.94
CA VAL A 17 -17.14 -3.22 -4.79
C VAL A 17 -17.52 -3.49 -3.34
N ARG A 18 -18.31 -4.53 -3.10
CA ARG A 18 -18.59 -5.00 -1.73
C ARG A 18 -17.31 -5.41 -1.03
N ILE A 19 -17.27 -5.28 0.30
CA ILE A 19 -16.07 -5.53 1.10
C ILE A 19 -15.56 -6.98 0.98
N ASP A 20 -16.46 -7.93 0.87
CA ASP A 20 -16.13 -9.35 0.68
C ASP A 20 -15.49 -9.66 -0.68
N LEU A 21 -15.74 -8.82 -1.69
CA LEU A 21 -15.16 -8.93 -3.02
C LEU A 21 -13.91 -8.06 -3.22
N TYR A 22 -13.66 -7.13 -2.30
CA TYR A 22 -12.60 -6.14 -2.42
C TYR A 22 -11.20 -6.74 -2.58
N PRO A 23 -10.76 -7.74 -1.78
CA PRO A 23 -9.42 -8.31 -1.92
C PRO A 23 -9.18 -8.91 -3.31
N ALA A 24 -10.16 -9.65 -3.83
CA ALA A 24 -10.08 -10.25 -5.16
C ALA A 24 -10.10 -9.19 -6.27
N ALA A 25 -10.90 -8.14 -6.10
CA ALA A 25 -10.95 -7.03 -7.04
C ALA A 25 -9.62 -6.27 -7.08
N LEU A 26 -9.02 -5.99 -5.93
CA LEU A 26 -7.72 -5.33 -5.83
C LEU A 26 -6.61 -6.15 -6.51
N ALA A 27 -6.54 -7.45 -6.23
CA ALA A 27 -5.54 -8.34 -6.81
C ALA A 27 -5.65 -8.46 -8.34
N ARG A 28 -6.85 -8.29 -8.91
CA ARG A 28 -7.07 -8.33 -10.36
C ARG A 28 -6.60 -7.09 -11.12
N LEU A 29 -6.29 -5.99 -10.42
CA LEU A 29 -5.83 -4.77 -11.08
C LEU A 29 -4.46 -4.95 -11.74
N ASN A 30 -3.65 -5.90 -11.26
CA ASN A 30 -2.33 -6.24 -11.80
C ASN A 30 -1.47 -4.99 -12.01
N LEU A 31 -1.23 -4.25 -10.92
CA LEU A 31 -0.51 -2.98 -10.95
C LEU A 31 0.99 -3.23 -10.75
N ASP A 32 1.82 -2.46 -11.42
CA ASP A 32 3.27 -2.42 -11.15
C ASP A 32 3.57 -1.59 -9.90
N LEU A 33 2.82 -0.51 -9.70
CA LEU A 33 3.03 0.45 -8.62
C LEU A 33 1.70 0.92 -8.03
N ALA A 34 1.61 0.93 -6.72
CA ALA A 34 0.50 1.53 -5.99
C ALA A 34 0.95 2.81 -5.27
N VAL A 35 0.03 3.75 -5.08
CA VAL A 35 0.28 4.99 -4.35
C VAL A 35 -0.65 5.10 -3.15
N ALA A 36 -0.11 5.48 -2.00
CA ALA A 36 -0.84 5.68 -0.75
C ALA A 36 -0.58 7.08 -0.18
N PRO A 37 -1.14 8.13 -0.79
CA PRO A 37 -1.04 9.49 -0.25
C PRO A 37 -1.89 9.61 1.01
N LEU A 38 -1.35 10.23 2.04
CA LEU A 38 -2.03 10.49 3.29
C LEU A 38 -1.69 11.90 3.77
N GLU A 39 -2.71 12.73 3.97
CA GLU A 39 -2.55 14.07 4.53
C GLU A 39 -2.09 13.98 5.99
N ASP A 40 -1.22 14.89 6.40
CA ASP A 40 -0.76 14.99 7.78
C ASP A 40 -1.79 15.76 8.63
N ASN A 41 -2.65 15.00 9.32
CA ASN A 41 -3.62 15.51 10.26
C ASN A 41 -3.94 14.46 11.33
N LEU A 42 -4.57 14.91 12.43
CA LEU A 42 -4.85 14.06 13.59
C LEU A 42 -5.67 12.81 13.23
N PHE A 43 -6.68 12.96 12.39
CA PHE A 43 -7.51 11.82 11.97
C PHE A 43 -6.69 10.74 11.25
N ASN A 44 -5.80 11.16 10.36
CA ASN A 44 -4.96 10.23 9.62
C ASN A 44 -3.86 9.61 10.51
N THR A 45 -3.40 10.29 11.55
CA THR A 45 -2.46 9.73 12.52
C THR A 45 -3.03 8.54 13.30
N CYS A 46 -4.36 8.50 13.45
CA CYS A 46 -5.06 7.40 14.12
C CYS A 46 -5.37 6.20 13.21
N LYS A 47 -5.01 6.26 11.93
CA LYS A 47 -5.24 5.14 10.99
C LYS A 47 -4.16 4.08 11.12
N SER A 48 -4.48 2.87 10.67
CA SER A 48 -3.52 1.78 10.53
C SER A 48 -2.80 1.82 9.17
N ASN A 49 -1.72 1.05 9.07
CA ASN A 49 -0.98 0.83 7.84
C ASN A 49 -1.65 -0.19 6.88
N LEU A 50 -2.91 -0.53 7.10
CA LEU A 50 -3.64 -1.58 6.35
C LEU A 50 -3.48 -1.44 4.83
N ARG A 51 -3.48 -0.21 4.31
CA ARG A 51 -3.32 0.03 2.88
C ARG A 51 -1.99 -0.53 2.33
N LEU A 52 -0.92 -0.43 3.10
CA LEU A 52 0.38 -0.99 2.70
C LEU A 52 0.36 -2.52 2.71
N LEU A 53 -0.36 -3.12 3.67
CA LEU A 53 -0.52 -4.57 3.77
C LEU A 53 -1.34 -5.12 2.62
N GLU A 54 -2.45 -4.47 2.26
CA GLU A 54 -3.31 -4.83 1.13
C GLU A 54 -2.54 -4.80 -0.20
N TYR A 55 -1.81 -3.73 -0.47
CA TYR A 55 -0.99 -3.61 -1.67
C TYR A 55 0.18 -4.61 -1.68
N GLY A 56 0.83 -4.78 -0.53
CA GLY A 56 1.91 -5.75 -0.36
C GLY A 56 1.45 -7.18 -0.65
N MET A 57 0.29 -7.60 -0.14
CA MET A 57 -0.25 -8.93 -0.46
C MET A 57 -0.52 -9.14 -1.94
N CYS A 58 -0.83 -8.08 -2.68
CA CYS A 58 -0.97 -8.14 -4.13
C CYS A 58 0.37 -8.16 -4.88
N GLY A 59 1.50 -7.94 -4.18
CA GLY A 59 2.83 -7.85 -4.78
C GLY A 59 3.12 -6.50 -5.45
N TYR A 60 2.33 -5.47 -5.14
CA TYR A 60 2.56 -4.13 -5.69
C TYR A 60 3.66 -3.40 -4.94
N ALA A 61 4.60 -2.79 -5.65
CA ALA A 61 5.48 -1.79 -5.05
C ALA A 61 4.64 -0.59 -4.58
N VAL A 62 5.06 0.07 -3.50
CA VAL A 62 4.26 1.16 -2.92
C VAL A 62 5.10 2.42 -2.73
N VAL A 63 4.58 3.53 -3.24
CA VAL A 63 5.00 4.88 -2.85
C VAL A 63 3.95 5.45 -1.88
N CYS A 64 4.36 5.82 -0.68
CA CYS A 64 3.45 6.34 0.34
C CYS A 64 3.97 7.62 1.00
N SER A 65 3.07 8.36 1.65
CA SER A 65 3.46 9.50 2.48
C SER A 65 4.36 9.07 3.63
N ASP A 66 5.40 9.84 3.94
CA ASP A 66 6.18 9.71 5.18
C ASP A 66 5.35 10.26 6.34
N SER A 67 4.43 9.44 6.84
CA SER A 67 3.51 9.74 7.93
C SER A 67 3.68 8.76 9.08
N VAL A 68 3.27 9.15 10.28
CA VAL A 68 3.28 8.27 11.47
C VAL A 68 2.56 6.95 11.21
N THR A 69 1.44 6.99 10.47
CA THR A 69 0.62 5.83 10.11
C THR A 69 1.39 4.79 9.29
N PHE A 70 2.30 5.25 8.43
CA PHE A 70 3.04 4.38 7.50
C PHE A 70 4.49 4.16 7.92
N ARG A 71 4.91 4.61 9.12
CA ARG A 71 6.23 4.31 9.69
C ARG A 71 6.35 2.84 10.04
N GLY A 72 7.58 2.36 10.08
CA GLY A 72 7.91 0.98 10.38
C GLY A 72 8.86 0.39 9.33
N ASP A 73 9.01 -0.91 9.37
CA ASP A 73 10.03 -1.66 8.64
C ASP A 73 9.54 -2.30 7.33
N LEU A 74 8.29 -2.02 6.91
CA LEU A 74 7.81 -2.45 5.60
C LEU A 74 8.67 -1.81 4.48
N PRO A 75 9.14 -2.58 3.50
CA PRO A 75 9.96 -2.11 2.40
C PRO A 75 9.11 -1.35 1.37
N VAL A 76 8.79 -0.11 1.66
CA VAL A 76 8.02 0.82 0.81
C VAL A 76 8.79 2.12 0.60
N THR A 77 8.53 2.80 -0.49
CA THR A 77 9.12 4.12 -0.79
C THR A 77 8.33 5.21 -0.08
N ARG A 78 8.90 5.79 0.99
CA ARG A 78 8.27 6.88 1.74
C ARG A 78 8.73 8.22 1.23
N VAL A 79 7.77 9.13 1.00
CA VAL A 79 8.03 10.48 0.49
C VAL A 79 7.32 11.53 1.33
N ARG A 80 7.92 12.70 1.46
CA ARG A 80 7.22 13.87 2.01
C ARG A 80 6.10 14.28 1.09
N ASN A 81 5.03 14.89 1.64
CA ASN A 81 3.90 15.35 0.86
C ASN A 81 4.22 16.64 0.06
N ARG A 82 5.27 16.59 -0.76
CA ARG A 82 5.69 17.63 -1.70
C ARG A 82 5.58 17.10 -3.11
N PHE A 83 5.07 17.89 -4.00
CA PHE A 83 4.87 17.52 -5.40
C PHE A 83 6.13 16.88 -6.03
N ARG A 84 7.29 17.48 -5.82
CA ARG A 84 8.56 17.01 -6.37
C ARG A 84 8.94 15.63 -5.85
N ASP A 85 8.83 15.41 -4.55
CA ASP A 85 9.21 14.14 -3.91
C ASP A 85 8.35 12.97 -4.45
N TRP A 86 7.04 13.22 -4.66
CA TRP A 86 6.14 12.25 -5.28
C TRP A 86 6.50 11.96 -6.73
N VAL A 87 6.75 13.01 -7.53
CA VAL A 87 7.11 12.85 -8.95
C VAL A 87 8.41 12.10 -9.10
N ASP A 88 9.43 12.43 -8.31
CA ASP A 88 10.75 11.79 -8.36
C ASP A 88 10.66 10.31 -7.97
N ALA A 89 9.92 9.97 -6.91
CA ALA A 89 9.72 8.58 -6.49
C ALA A 89 8.92 7.76 -7.53
N ILE A 90 7.84 8.31 -8.06
CA ILE A 90 7.06 7.62 -9.11
C ILE A 90 7.91 7.40 -10.36
N ARG A 91 8.68 8.40 -10.79
CA ARG A 91 9.59 8.28 -11.93
C ARG A 91 10.67 7.23 -11.70
N MET A 92 11.23 7.16 -10.50
CA MET A 92 12.21 6.12 -10.14
C MET A 92 11.65 4.73 -10.42
N HIS A 93 10.43 4.45 -9.96
CA HIS A 93 9.78 3.16 -10.18
C HIS A 93 9.42 2.91 -11.65
N ILE A 94 8.90 3.90 -12.37
CA ILE A 94 8.52 3.75 -13.78
C ILE A 94 9.76 3.52 -14.68
N ASN A 95 10.91 4.10 -14.34
CA ASN A 95 12.13 3.99 -15.13
C ASN A 95 12.84 2.63 -14.98
N ASP A 96 12.53 1.88 -13.93
CA ASP A 96 13.09 0.54 -13.68
C ASP A 96 11.98 -0.39 -13.16
N LEU A 97 11.24 -1.00 -14.09
CA LEU A 97 10.13 -1.89 -13.77
C LEU A 97 10.60 -3.18 -13.10
N ASP A 98 11.77 -3.69 -13.46
CA ASP A 98 12.34 -4.90 -12.83
C ASP A 98 12.68 -4.65 -11.35
N ALA A 99 13.26 -3.49 -11.04
CA ALA A 99 13.49 -3.09 -9.65
C ALA A 99 12.17 -2.86 -8.89
N THR A 100 11.17 -2.34 -9.58
CA THR A 100 9.84 -2.12 -9.00
C THR A 100 9.13 -3.43 -8.70
N GLU A 101 9.19 -4.43 -9.58
CA GLU A 101 8.68 -5.77 -9.33
C GLU A 101 9.36 -6.41 -8.11
N ARG A 102 10.69 -6.35 -8.06
CA ARG A 102 11.45 -6.85 -6.88
C ARG A 102 11.05 -6.15 -5.58
N ALA A 103 10.77 -4.85 -5.61
CA ALA A 103 10.29 -4.12 -4.44
C ALA A 103 8.89 -4.57 -3.99
N GLY A 104 8.00 -4.84 -4.93
CA GLY A 104 6.68 -5.43 -4.68
C GLY A 104 6.77 -6.82 -4.07
N ASP A 105 7.65 -7.68 -4.60
CA ASP A 105 7.89 -9.02 -4.07
C ASP A 105 8.48 -8.99 -2.66
N ALA A 106 9.43 -8.10 -2.40
CA ALA A 106 9.99 -7.92 -1.06
C ALA A 106 8.93 -7.47 -0.05
N LEU A 107 8.05 -6.57 -0.45
CA LEU A 107 6.93 -6.13 0.39
C LEU A 107 5.95 -7.27 0.64
N ARG A 108 5.61 -8.06 -0.37
CA ARG A 108 4.72 -9.22 -0.24
C ARG A 108 5.27 -10.24 0.72
N GLU A 109 6.55 -10.58 0.59
CA GLU A 109 7.21 -11.53 1.47
C GLU A 109 7.20 -11.04 2.93
N ARG A 110 7.52 -9.76 3.16
CA ARG A 110 7.50 -9.16 4.49
C ARG A 110 6.10 -9.18 5.12
N VAL A 111 5.06 -8.87 4.34
CA VAL A 111 3.67 -8.92 4.81
C VAL A 111 3.27 -10.36 5.14
N ARG A 112 3.67 -11.34 4.32
CA ARG A 112 3.38 -12.76 4.58
C ARG A 112 4.03 -13.26 5.85
N GLN A 113 5.26 -12.84 6.14
CA GLN A 113 6.01 -13.28 7.31
C GLN A 113 5.43 -12.71 8.62
N ASP A 114 5.05 -11.44 8.63
CA ASP A 114 4.79 -10.74 9.90
C ASP A 114 3.32 -10.38 10.14
N TRP A 115 2.49 -10.39 9.09
CA TRP A 115 1.13 -9.81 9.19
C TRP A 115 0.01 -10.79 8.83
N MET A 116 0.33 -12.04 8.51
CA MET A 116 -0.71 -13.03 8.21
C MET A 116 -1.30 -13.61 9.51
N LEU A 117 -2.61 -13.82 9.48
CA LEU A 117 -3.33 -14.54 10.54
C LEU A 117 -3.29 -16.07 10.29
N ASP A 118 -2.09 -16.60 10.03
CA ASP A 118 -1.83 -18.03 10.03
C ASP A 118 -1.88 -18.62 11.47
N GLU A 119 -1.49 -19.87 11.66
CA GLU A 119 -1.49 -20.48 12.99
C GLU A 119 -0.57 -19.76 13.99
N ILE A 120 0.60 -19.31 13.52
CA ILE A 120 1.59 -18.59 14.34
C ILE A 120 1.04 -17.22 14.73
N GLY A 121 0.55 -16.46 13.77
CA GLY A 121 -0.05 -15.15 14.00
C GLY A 121 -1.28 -15.22 14.91
N ARG A 122 -2.15 -16.22 14.71
CA ARG A 122 -3.31 -16.44 15.60
C ARG A 122 -2.91 -16.75 17.04
N GLU A 123 -1.86 -17.55 17.26
CA GLU A 123 -1.38 -17.85 18.59
C GLU A 123 -0.74 -16.63 19.25
N GLN A 124 -0.01 -15.80 18.51
CA GLN A 124 0.52 -14.51 19.01
C GLN A 124 -0.62 -13.60 19.47
N TRP A 125 -1.67 -13.46 18.66
CA TRP A 125 -2.86 -12.69 19.04
C TRP A 125 -3.57 -13.26 20.26
N ARG A 126 -3.75 -14.58 20.36
CA ARG A 126 -4.34 -15.23 21.53
C ARG A 126 -3.55 -14.92 22.80
N ARG A 127 -2.21 -14.95 22.73
CA ARG A 127 -1.35 -14.63 23.89
C ARG A 127 -1.48 -13.18 24.30
N ALA A 128 -1.54 -12.25 23.33
CA ALA A 128 -1.68 -10.82 23.60
C ALA A 128 -3.03 -10.47 24.28
N TRP A 129 -4.09 -11.26 24.03
CA TRP A 129 -5.42 -11.04 24.59
C TRP A 129 -5.71 -11.88 25.84
N ARG A 130 -4.83 -12.80 26.22
CA ARG A 130 -4.93 -13.50 27.52
C ARG A 130 -4.41 -12.57 28.61
N VAL A 131 -5.32 -11.94 29.33
CA VAL A 131 -5.05 -11.19 30.55
C VAL A 131 -5.04 -12.16 31.74
#